data_3b41c33be1c8d8fd3444715a76c7cbea
#
_entry.id   3b41c33be1c8d8fd3444715a76c7cbea
#
_cell.length_a   1.000
_cell.length_b   1.000
_cell.length_c   1.000
_cell.angle_alpha   90.00
_cell.angle_beta   90.00
_cell.angle_gamma   90.00
#
_symmetry.space_group_name_H-M   'P 1'
#
loop_
_entity.id
_entity.type
_entity.pdbx_description
1 polymer ?
#
loop_
_entity_poly.entity_id
_entity_poly.type
_entity_poly.pdbx_seq_one_letter_code
_entity_poly.pdbx_strand_id
1 'polypeptide(L)'
;VDEATIMSYCTSKGVGYLGWSWKGNNSDMSYLDIANSWDGSSLSSWGNTLINGSNGIKATSKTCSVYSGSGSSSGGSSSGTSTDSNGGVLGLDGTYYIKSALSGKYLDVYKAKADNGTNVQQYRGTGGNNQKFKLVSDGNGYYTIYTGASNYKSCLDVYNWSRDNGANINQWQYHGGDCQKFQLVKIGDAYAIKTKISDCYSCLDVYEQNTADGANID
;
A
#
# COMPACT_ATOMS: atom_id res chain seq x y z
N VAL A 1 -16.78 7.93 -36.62
CA VAL A 1 -15.37 7.81 -36.18
C VAL A 1 -15.30 6.54 -35.35
N ASP A 2 -14.43 5.63 -35.75
CA ASP A 2 -14.26 4.37 -35.01
C ASP A 2 -13.40 4.55 -33.75
N GLU A 3 -13.48 3.60 -32.86
CA GLU A 3 -12.84 3.62 -31.55
C GLU A 3 -11.28 3.63 -31.70
N ALA A 4 -10.75 2.91 -32.67
CA ALA A 4 -9.33 2.83 -32.91
C ALA A 4 -8.74 4.19 -33.35
N THR A 5 -9.50 4.96 -34.15
CA THR A 5 -9.15 6.32 -34.54
C THR A 5 -9.15 7.27 -33.33
N ILE A 6 -10.16 7.18 -32.47
CA ILE A 6 -10.22 7.99 -31.23
C ILE A 6 -9.02 7.67 -30.32
N MET A 7 -8.74 6.40 -30.10
CA MET A 7 -7.64 5.96 -29.25
C MET A 7 -6.27 6.41 -29.81
N SER A 8 -6.09 6.31 -31.13
CA SER A 8 -4.87 6.78 -31.82
C SER A 8 -4.68 8.28 -31.64
N TYR A 9 -5.74 9.06 -31.81
CA TYR A 9 -5.70 10.50 -31.61
C TYR A 9 -5.35 10.85 -30.15
N CYS A 10 -6.03 10.26 -29.19
CA CYS A 10 -5.76 10.48 -27.76
C CYS A 10 -4.31 10.14 -27.41
N THR A 11 -3.79 9.01 -27.87
CA THR A 11 -2.40 8.61 -27.67
C THR A 11 -1.43 9.63 -28.28
N SER A 12 -1.69 10.12 -29.50
CA SER A 12 -0.84 11.09 -30.17
C SER A 12 -0.79 12.46 -29.48
N LYS A 13 -1.82 12.79 -28.71
CA LYS A 13 -1.96 14.06 -27.97
C LYS A 13 -1.62 13.92 -26.48
N GLY A 14 -1.28 12.75 -26.00
CA GLY A 14 -1.05 12.50 -24.56
C GLY A 14 -2.30 12.70 -23.72
N VAL A 15 -3.48 12.49 -24.29
CA VAL A 15 -4.79 12.62 -23.60
C VAL A 15 -5.27 11.22 -23.23
N GLY A 16 -5.76 11.05 -22.01
CA GLY A 16 -6.36 9.82 -21.56
C GLY A 16 -7.73 9.55 -22.23
N TYR A 17 -8.12 8.29 -22.29
CA TYR A 17 -9.44 7.85 -22.70
C TYR A 17 -9.99 6.80 -21.75
N LEU A 18 -11.31 6.68 -21.70
CA LEU A 18 -12.02 5.70 -20.88
C LEU A 18 -12.88 4.83 -21.77
N GLY A 19 -12.77 3.51 -21.60
CA GLY A 19 -13.67 2.56 -22.25
C GLY A 19 -14.92 2.36 -21.42
N TRP A 20 -16.05 2.35 -22.08
CA TRP A 20 -17.36 2.04 -21.48
C TRP A 20 -17.98 0.86 -22.23
N SER A 21 -18.52 -0.10 -21.54
CA SER A 21 -18.48 -0.48 -20.13
C SER A 21 -17.94 -1.92 -20.03
N TRP A 22 -17.62 -2.40 -18.80
CA TRP A 22 -17.10 -3.77 -18.69
C TRP A 22 -18.07 -4.81 -19.26
N LYS A 23 -19.29 -4.82 -18.77
CA LYS A 23 -20.40 -5.65 -19.25
C LYS A 23 -21.73 -5.17 -18.64
N GLY A 24 -22.85 -5.60 -19.22
CA GLY A 24 -24.19 -5.39 -18.65
C GLY A 24 -25.05 -4.36 -19.35
N ASN A 25 -24.65 -3.92 -20.54
CA ASN A 25 -25.54 -3.14 -21.40
C ASN A 25 -26.70 -4.03 -21.90
N ASN A 26 -27.82 -3.41 -22.21
CA ASN A 26 -28.96 -4.09 -22.83
C ASN A 26 -28.60 -4.56 -24.27
N SER A 27 -29.51 -5.32 -24.90
CA SER A 27 -29.29 -5.88 -26.25
C SER A 27 -28.92 -4.83 -27.29
N ASP A 28 -29.48 -3.63 -27.20
CA ASP A 28 -29.33 -2.55 -28.17
C ASP A 28 -27.99 -1.84 -28.03
N MET A 29 -27.35 -1.96 -26.85
CA MET A 29 -26.07 -1.34 -26.53
C MET A 29 -24.98 -2.35 -26.18
N SER A 30 -25.20 -3.63 -26.44
CA SER A 30 -24.22 -4.69 -26.13
C SER A 30 -22.88 -4.53 -26.86
N TYR A 31 -22.84 -3.77 -27.95
CA TYR A 31 -21.61 -3.42 -28.66
C TYR A 31 -20.65 -2.55 -27.83
N LEU A 32 -21.13 -1.91 -26.73
CA LEU A 32 -20.31 -1.16 -25.80
C LEU A 32 -19.66 -2.05 -24.73
N ASP A 33 -20.10 -3.30 -24.60
CA ASP A 33 -19.51 -4.23 -23.62
C ASP A 33 -18.06 -4.57 -24.00
N ILE A 34 -17.14 -4.39 -23.09
CA ILE A 34 -15.73 -4.75 -23.24
C ILE A 34 -15.55 -6.27 -23.13
N ALA A 35 -16.31 -6.91 -22.22
CA ALA A 35 -16.23 -8.34 -21.99
C ALA A 35 -17.54 -9.05 -22.40
N ASN A 36 -17.42 -10.29 -22.93
CA ASN A 36 -18.57 -11.15 -23.21
C ASN A 36 -19.10 -11.84 -21.94
N SER A 37 -18.25 -11.92 -20.90
CA SER A 37 -18.57 -12.54 -19.62
C SER A 37 -18.13 -11.63 -18.46
N TRP A 38 -18.80 -11.74 -17.30
CA TRP A 38 -18.49 -10.91 -16.13
C TRP A 38 -17.09 -11.15 -15.57
N ASP A 39 -16.56 -12.34 -15.70
CA ASP A 39 -15.22 -12.74 -15.26
C ASP A 39 -14.08 -12.29 -16.21
N GLY A 40 -14.45 -11.71 -17.38
CA GLY A 40 -13.46 -11.24 -18.36
C GLY A 40 -12.75 -12.36 -19.11
N SER A 41 -13.18 -13.61 -19.01
CA SER A 41 -12.56 -14.76 -19.71
C SER A 41 -12.60 -14.64 -21.22
N SER A 42 -13.52 -13.81 -21.74
CA SER A 42 -13.65 -13.53 -23.17
C SER A 42 -13.95 -12.04 -23.39
N LEU A 43 -13.18 -11.42 -24.28
CA LEU A 43 -13.35 -10.02 -24.65
C LEU A 43 -14.23 -9.92 -25.92
N SER A 44 -15.05 -8.88 -25.99
CA SER A 44 -15.75 -8.48 -27.22
C SER A 44 -14.74 -7.95 -28.27
N SER A 45 -15.23 -7.68 -29.48
CA SER A 45 -14.40 -7.00 -30.51
C SER A 45 -13.89 -5.65 -30.01
N TRP A 46 -14.78 -4.85 -29.39
CA TRP A 46 -14.44 -3.58 -28.74
C TRP A 46 -13.41 -3.79 -27.62
N GLY A 47 -13.65 -4.75 -26.75
CA GLY A 47 -12.72 -5.07 -25.66
C GLY A 47 -11.33 -5.49 -26.16
N ASN A 48 -11.23 -6.21 -27.25
CA ASN A 48 -9.96 -6.54 -27.88
C ASN A 48 -9.26 -5.30 -28.43
N THR A 49 -9.98 -4.39 -29.07
CA THR A 49 -9.43 -3.11 -29.55
C THR A 49 -8.92 -2.27 -28.38
N LEU A 50 -9.74 -2.13 -27.34
CA LEU A 50 -9.41 -1.31 -26.17
C LEU A 50 -8.21 -1.87 -25.37
N ILE A 51 -8.12 -3.17 -25.21
CA ILE A 51 -7.11 -3.78 -24.33
C ILE A 51 -5.87 -4.18 -25.11
N ASN A 52 -6.03 -4.87 -26.24
CA ASN A 52 -4.95 -5.52 -26.98
C ASN A 52 -4.54 -4.77 -28.26
N GLY A 53 -5.29 -3.75 -28.68
CA GLY A 53 -4.99 -2.95 -29.89
C GLY A 53 -3.66 -2.21 -29.80
N SER A 54 -3.12 -1.76 -30.94
CA SER A 54 -1.84 -1.03 -31.02
C SER A 54 -1.84 0.29 -30.20
N ASN A 55 -3.00 0.93 -30.06
CA ASN A 55 -3.21 2.07 -29.17
C ASN A 55 -4.02 1.69 -27.93
N GLY A 56 -4.14 0.41 -27.63
CA GLY A 56 -4.87 -0.13 -26.51
C GLY A 56 -4.12 -0.01 -25.18
N ILE A 57 -4.80 -0.33 -24.11
CA ILE A 57 -4.30 -0.19 -22.74
C ILE A 57 -2.96 -0.91 -22.55
N LYS A 58 -2.82 -2.15 -23.05
CA LYS A 58 -1.56 -2.91 -22.90
C LYS A 58 -0.38 -2.28 -23.64
N ALA A 59 -0.62 -1.64 -24.78
CA ALA A 59 0.43 -1.05 -25.60
C ALA A 59 0.82 0.37 -25.12
N THR A 60 -0.13 1.12 -24.56
CA THR A 60 0.04 2.55 -24.25
C THR A 60 0.14 2.85 -22.76
N SER A 61 -0.37 1.97 -21.91
CA SER A 61 -0.24 2.14 -20.47
C SER A 61 1.23 2.02 -20.06
N LYS A 62 1.66 2.97 -19.27
CA LYS A 62 2.95 2.89 -18.56
C LYS A 62 2.64 2.52 -17.14
N THR A 63 3.25 1.45 -16.66
CA THR A 63 3.24 1.17 -15.22
C THR A 63 3.80 2.41 -14.52
N CYS A 64 3.04 2.98 -13.60
CA CYS A 64 3.55 4.06 -12.76
C CYS A 64 4.87 3.58 -12.15
N SER A 65 5.89 4.43 -12.13
CA SER A 65 7.22 4.08 -11.60
C SER A 65 7.17 3.53 -10.16
N VAL A 66 6.11 3.87 -9.44
CA VAL A 66 5.79 3.33 -8.11
C VAL A 66 5.44 1.83 -8.16
N TYR A 67 4.93 1.34 -9.31
CA TYR A 67 4.51 -0.07 -9.51
C TYR A 67 5.42 -0.84 -10.46
N SER A 68 6.46 -0.23 -11.03
CA SER A 68 7.39 -0.90 -11.92
C SER A 68 8.44 -1.70 -11.14
N GLY A 69 8.01 -2.79 -10.54
CA GLY A 69 8.86 -3.91 -10.17
C GLY A 69 9.26 -4.65 -11.44
N SER A 70 10.28 -4.18 -12.16
CA SER A 70 10.73 -4.76 -13.40
C SER A 70 11.52 -6.02 -13.18
N GLY A 71 10.95 -7.16 -13.58
CA GLY A 71 11.74 -8.31 -13.96
C GLY A 71 12.29 -8.09 -15.37
N SER A 72 13.52 -7.65 -15.49
CA SER A 72 14.39 -7.95 -16.64
C SER A 72 15.83 -7.59 -16.28
N SER A 73 16.66 -8.61 -16.32
CA SER A 73 18.08 -8.61 -16.05
C SER A 73 18.88 -7.79 -17.09
N SER A 74 19.62 -6.79 -16.64
CA SER A 74 20.98 -6.52 -17.11
C SER A 74 21.69 -5.58 -16.14
N GLY A 75 22.93 -5.94 -15.78
CA GLY A 75 23.75 -5.49 -14.68
C GLY A 75 23.86 -4.00 -14.46
N GLY A 76 23.65 -3.64 -13.22
CA GLY A 76 23.98 -2.37 -12.60
C GLY A 76 23.59 -2.46 -11.13
N SER A 77 24.57 -2.37 -10.23
CA SER A 77 24.38 -2.44 -8.79
C SER A 77 23.53 -1.27 -8.30
N SER A 78 22.23 -1.48 -8.19
CA SER A 78 21.34 -0.66 -7.37
C SER A 78 20.54 -1.61 -6.51
N SER A 79 20.53 -1.43 -5.18
CA SER A 79 19.77 -2.27 -4.26
C SER A 79 18.28 -2.16 -4.59
N GLY A 80 17.81 -3.06 -5.46
CA GLY A 80 16.41 -3.17 -5.82
C GLY A 80 15.63 -3.70 -4.63
N THR A 81 14.67 -2.94 -4.17
CA THR A 81 13.71 -3.38 -3.16
C THR A 81 12.83 -4.46 -3.78
N SER A 82 12.94 -5.70 -3.33
CA SER A 82 12.07 -6.79 -3.76
C SER A 82 10.65 -6.56 -3.20
N THR A 83 9.62 -6.90 -3.99
CA THR A 83 8.22 -6.83 -3.55
C THR A 83 7.55 -8.19 -3.66
N ASP A 84 6.55 -8.45 -2.82
CA ASP A 84 5.65 -9.61 -2.95
C ASP A 84 4.64 -9.42 -4.09
N SER A 85 3.80 -10.44 -4.33
CA SER A 85 2.75 -10.41 -5.36
C SER A 85 1.68 -9.33 -5.15
N ASN A 86 1.59 -8.75 -3.95
CA ASN A 86 0.62 -7.72 -3.58
C ASN A 86 1.25 -6.32 -3.43
N GLY A 87 2.51 -6.16 -3.89
CA GLY A 87 3.23 -4.89 -3.85
C GLY A 87 3.86 -4.55 -2.50
N GLY A 88 3.83 -5.45 -1.53
CA GLY A 88 4.52 -5.29 -0.26
C GLY A 88 6.04 -5.40 -0.43
N VAL A 89 6.77 -4.46 0.13
CA VAL A 89 8.23 -4.42 0.07
C VAL A 89 8.83 -5.51 0.95
N LEU A 90 9.80 -6.25 0.43
CA LEU A 90 10.54 -7.31 1.14
C LEU A 90 11.96 -6.84 1.51
N GLY A 91 12.57 -7.52 2.48
CA GLY A 91 13.98 -7.30 2.84
C GLY A 91 14.21 -6.05 3.69
N LEU A 92 13.18 -5.54 4.38
CA LEU A 92 13.30 -4.43 5.32
C LEU A 92 13.50 -4.90 6.77
N ASP A 93 14.00 -6.11 6.98
CA ASP A 93 14.36 -6.54 8.33
C ASP A 93 15.42 -5.62 8.94
N GLY A 94 15.20 -5.17 10.17
CA GLY A 94 16.11 -4.23 10.79
C GLY A 94 15.44 -3.31 11.82
N THR A 95 16.23 -2.42 12.42
CA THR A 95 15.73 -1.44 13.39
C THR A 95 15.77 -0.04 12.79
N TYR A 96 14.66 0.67 12.89
CA TYR A 96 14.44 1.95 12.24
C TYR A 96 13.82 2.98 13.18
N TYR A 97 13.99 4.23 12.81
CA TYR A 97 13.11 5.31 13.21
C TYR A 97 12.09 5.53 12.10
N ILE A 98 10.80 5.46 12.42
CA ILE A 98 9.73 5.66 11.45
C ILE A 98 9.26 7.11 11.57
N LYS A 99 9.27 7.85 10.45
CA LYS A 99 8.85 9.26 10.40
C LYS A 99 7.53 9.41 9.64
N SER A 100 6.66 10.26 10.18
CA SER A 100 5.51 10.74 9.42
C SER A 100 5.97 11.60 8.24
N ALA A 101 5.54 11.27 7.04
CA ALA A 101 5.80 12.09 5.83
C ALA A 101 5.12 13.47 5.93
N LEU A 102 4.01 13.57 6.68
CA LEU A 102 3.28 14.82 6.88
C LEU A 102 4.06 15.82 7.75
N SER A 103 4.55 15.38 8.91
CA SER A 103 5.08 16.27 9.94
C SER A 103 6.60 16.18 10.12
N GLY A 104 7.24 15.13 9.61
CA GLY A 104 8.64 14.80 9.88
C GLY A 104 8.90 14.31 11.31
N LYS A 105 7.87 14.18 12.14
CA LYS A 105 7.97 13.64 13.49
C LYS A 105 8.07 12.13 13.48
N TYR A 106 8.46 11.56 14.59
CA TYR A 106 8.73 10.13 14.73
C TYR A 106 7.55 9.40 15.33
N LEU A 107 7.32 8.19 14.90
CA LEU A 107 6.49 7.22 15.61
C LEU A 107 7.09 7.04 17.01
N ASP A 108 6.24 6.98 18.03
CA ASP A 108 6.66 7.08 19.42
C ASP A 108 5.72 6.30 20.34
N VAL A 109 6.25 5.41 21.15
CA VAL A 109 5.46 4.76 22.20
C VAL A 109 5.36 5.70 23.39
N TYR A 110 4.14 6.06 23.77
CA TYR A 110 3.84 7.08 24.76
C TYR A 110 4.62 6.88 26.08
N LYS A 111 5.34 7.93 26.47
CA LYS A 111 6.15 7.97 27.71
C LYS A 111 7.14 6.81 27.86
N ALA A 112 7.54 6.17 26.78
CA ALA A 112 8.43 5.01 26.79
C ALA A 112 7.97 3.84 27.69
N LYS A 113 6.66 3.72 27.94
CA LYS A 113 6.10 2.62 28.74
C LYS A 113 6.21 1.30 27.98
N ALA A 114 6.47 0.23 28.71
CA ALA A 114 6.59 -1.12 28.16
C ALA A 114 5.27 -1.93 28.26
N ASP A 115 4.26 -1.39 28.92
CA ASP A 115 3.01 -2.09 29.21
C ASP A 115 2.19 -2.35 27.95
N ASN A 116 1.43 -3.44 27.96
CA ASN A 116 0.41 -3.72 26.95
C ASN A 116 -0.64 -2.62 26.94
N GLY A 117 -1.13 -2.26 25.74
CA GLY A 117 -2.10 -1.20 25.56
C GLY A 117 -1.51 0.22 25.61
N THR A 118 -0.17 0.35 25.74
CA THR A 118 0.45 1.67 25.66
C THR A 118 0.25 2.26 24.27
N ASN A 119 -0.28 3.48 24.23
CA ASN A 119 -0.60 4.17 23.00
C ASN A 119 0.63 4.45 22.13
N VAL A 120 0.43 4.48 20.83
CA VAL A 120 1.41 4.92 19.84
C VAL A 120 0.98 6.27 19.30
N GLN A 121 1.91 7.19 19.23
CA GLN A 121 1.70 8.59 18.84
C GLN A 121 2.81 9.03 17.89
N GLN A 122 2.68 10.22 17.31
CA GLN A 122 3.85 10.90 16.79
C GLN A 122 4.45 11.85 17.81
N TYR A 123 5.76 12.01 17.80
CA TYR A 123 6.47 12.93 18.69
C TYR A 123 7.75 13.46 18.01
N ARG A 124 8.24 14.64 18.46
CA ARG A 124 9.55 15.14 18.01
C ARG A 124 10.65 14.11 18.28
N GLY A 125 11.71 14.14 17.50
CA GLY A 125 12.83 13.23 17.67
C GLY A 125 13.53 13.41 19.01
N THR A 126 13.53 12.35 19.83
CA THR A 126 14.25 12.29 21.13
C THR A 126 15.43 11.35 21.08
N GLY A 127 15.50 10.47 20.06
CA GLY A 127 16.49 9.40 19.97
C GLY A 127 16.31 8.27 20.97
N GLY A 128 15.22 8.30 21.76
CA GLY A 128 14.90 7.30 22.76
C GLY A 128 14.55 5.92 22.17
N ASN A 129 14.59 4.88 23.00
CA ASN A 129 14.24 3.54 22.57
C ASN A 129 12.75 3.42 22.19
N ASN A 130 11.90 4.25 22.74
CA ASN A 130 10.46 4.31 22.41
C ASN A 130 10.17 4.81 20.99
N GLN A 131 11.17 5.32 20.29
CA GLN A 131 11.11 5.73 18.88
C GLN A 131 11.81 4.74 17.94
N LYS A 132 12.38 3.66 18.49
CA LYS A 132 13.02 2.61 17.69
C LYS A 132 12.04 1.46 17.47
N PHE A 133 11.93 1.04 16.22
CA PHE A 133 11.04 -0.03 15.81
C PHE A 133 11.82 -1.07 15.01
N LYS A 134 11.71 -2.34 15.41
CA LYS A 134 12.36 -3.45 14.72
C LYS A 134 11.34 -4.16 13.85
N LEU A 135 11.58 -4.15 12.54
CA LEU A 135 10.82 -4.88 11.55
C LEU A 135 11.35 -6.30 11.44
N VAL A 136 10.44 -7.27 11.49
CA VAL A 136 10.75 -8.69 11.28
C VAL A 136 9.75 -9.25 10.27
N SER A 137 10.25 -9.69 9.13
CA SER A 137 9.44 -10.30 8.08
C SER A 137 8.90 -11.66 8.51
N ASP A 138 7.66 -11.98 8.10
CA ASP A 138 7.08 -13.32 8.25
C ASP A 138 7.33 -14.23 7.02
N GLY A 139 8.04 -13.71 6.03
CA GLY A 139 8.31 -14.41 4.77
C GLY A 139 7.15 -14.44 3.76
N ASN A 140 5.98 -13.87 4.12
CA ASN A 140 4.79 -13.85 3.29
C ASN A 140 4.35 -12.42 2.91
N GLY A 141 5.28 -11.45 2.95
CA GLY A 141 5.03 -10.05 2.60
C GLY A 141 4.54 -9.19 3.75
N TYR A 142 4.43 -9.72 4.95
CA TYR A 142 4.07 -8.97 6.15
C TYR A 142 5.25 -8.86 7.12
N TYR A 143 5.18 -7.83 7.93
CA TYR A 143 6.12 -7.54 9.00
C TYR A 143 5.41 -7.47 10.34
N THR A 144 6.06 -7.99 11.38
CA THR A 144 5.79 -7.59 12.76
C THR A 144 6.72 -6.44 13.09
N ILE A 145 6.17 -5.37 13.67
CA ILE A 145 6.91 -4.15 14.00
C ILE A 145 7.07 -4.07 15.52
N TYR A 146 8.19 -4.58 16.02
CA TYR A 146 8.48 -4.62 17.45
C TYR A 146 8.92 -3.27 17.99
N THR A 147 8.53 -2.94 19.22
CA THR A 147 8.78 -1.66 19.87
C THR A 147 10.01 -1.70 20.77
N GLY A 148 10.90 -0.73 20.61
CA GLY A 148 12.10 -0.61 21.46
C GLY A 148 11.75 -0.20 22.90
N ALA A 149 10.61 0.44 23.15
CA ALA A 149 10.10 0.75 24.49
C ALA A 149 9.96 -0.51 25.36
N SER A 150 9.52 -1.62 24.77
CA SER A 150 9.37 -2.91 25.43
C SER A 150 10.63 -3.78 25.40
N ASN A 151 11.75 -3.22 24.94
CA ASN A 151 12.94 -4.00 24.60
C ASN A 151 12.66 -5.12 23.59
N TYR A 152 11.83 -4.81 22.60
CA TYR A 152 11.39 -5.68 21.50
C TYR A 152 10.62 -6.93 21.94
N LYS A 153 9.94 -6.90 23.08
CA LYS A 153 9.05 -7.96 23.56
C LYS A 153 7.61 -7.77 23.09
N SER A 154 7.21 -6.53 22.87
CA SER A 154 5.91 -6.14 22.33
C SER A 154 6.06 -5.56 20.93
N CYS A 155 4.98 -5.51 20.18
CA CYS A 155 4.94 -4.98 18.82
C CYS A 155 3.74 -4.03 18.66
N LEU A 156 3.68 -3.34 17.53
CA LEU A 156 2.49 -2.57 17.14
C LEU A 156 1.30 -3.53 17.02
N ASP A 157 0.14 -3.06 17.45
CA ASP A 157 -1.08 -3.83 17.51
C ASP A 157 -2.28 -2.92 17.21
N VAL A 158 -3.14 -3.35 16.30
CA VAL A 158 -4.41 -2.69 16.05
C VAL A 158 -5.36 -3.06 17.17
N TYR A 159 -5.72 -2.06 17.99
CA TYR A 159 -6.49 -2.27 19.20
C TYR A 159 -7.79 -3.03 18.96
N ASN A 160 -8.00 -4.02 19.84
CA ASN A 160 -9.23 -4.82 19.85
C ASN A 160 -9.56 -5.52 18.52
N TRP A 161 -8.55 -5.82 17.68
CA TRP A 161 -8.72 -6.46 16.40
C TRP A 161 -9.68 -5.69 15.45
N SER A 162 -9.84 -4.38 15.67
CA SER A 162 -10.74 -3.58 14.86
C SER A 162 -10.31 -3.53 13.40
N ARG A 163 -11.30 -3.58 12.50
CA ARG A 163 -11.11 -3.41 11.06
C ARG A 163 -11.57 -2.02 10.58
N ASP A 164 -12.08 -1.22 11.50
CA ASP A 164 -12.67 0.08 11.19
C ASP A 164 -11.59 1.15 11.03
N ASN A 165 -11.88 2.16 10.24
CA ASN A 165 -11.05 3.36 10.18
C ASN A 165 -11.08 4.06 11.54
N GLY A 166 -9.93 4.63 11.94
CA GLY A 166 -9.76 5.25 13.26
C GLY A 166 -9.50 4.22 14.37
N ALA A 167 -9.21 2.96 14.03
CA ALA A 167 -8.80 1.97 15.01
C ALA A 167 -7.45 2.33 15.60
N ASN A 168 -7.41 2.51 16.93
CA ASN A 168 -6.21 2.94 17.62
C ASN A 168 -5.04 1.97 17.46
N ILE A 169 -3.83 2.50 17.31
CA ILE A 169 -2.60 1.72 17.32
C ILE A 169 -1.95 1.82 18.70
N ASN A 170 -1.70 0.66 19.30
CA ASN A 170 -0.98 0.56 20.56
C ASN A 170 0.20 -0.42 20.45
N GLN A 171 0.94 -0.62 21.52
CA GLN A 171 1.82 -1.76 21.62
C GLN A 171 1.16 -2.88 22.44
N TRP A 172 1.41 -4.11 22.05
CA TRP A 172 0.97 -5.30 22.78
C TRP A 172 1.99 -6.41 22.69
N GLN A 173 2.04 -7.28 23.70
CA GLN A 173 2.87 -8.47 23.64
C GLN A 173 2.55 -9.28 22.38
N TYR A 174 3.59 -9.75 21.70
CA TYR A 174 3.44 -10.51 20.47
C TYR A 174 2.64 -11.80 20.68
N HIS A 175 1.61 -12.01 19.88
CA HIS A 175 0.76 -13.21 19.86
C HIS A 175 0.51 -13.75 18.45
N GLY A 176 1.08 -13.10 17.41
CA GLY A 176 1.06 -13.57 16.04
C GLY A 176 -0.24 -13.36 15.26
N GLY A 177 -1.20 -12.65 15.83
CA GLY A 177 -2.48 -12.35 15.16
C GLY A 177 -2.34 -11.35 14.01
N ASP A 178 -3.35 -11.26 13.16
CA ASP A 178 -3.35 -10.38 11.99
C ASP A 178 -3.38 -8.89 12.37
N CYS A 179 -3.84 -8.53 13.56
CA CYS A 179 -3.75 -7.18 14.14
C CYS A 179 -2.30 -6.73 14.43
N GLN A 180 -1.33 -7.65 14.41
CA GLN A 180 0.10 -7.38 14.63
C GLN A 180 0.94 -7.55 13.37
N LYS A 181 0.30 -7.67 12.20
CA LYS A 181 0.97 -7.84 10.93
C LYS A 181 0.68 -6.66 10.00
N PHE A 182 1.74 -6.17 9.39
CA PHE A 182 1.70 -4.97 8.56
C PHE A 182 2.41 -5.22 7.23
N GLN A 183 1.82 -4.72 6.15
CA GLN A 183 2.45 -4.70 4.84
C GLN A 183 3.02 -3.31 4.58
N LEU A 184 4.26 -3.22 4.12
CA LEU A 184 4.87 -1.95 3.73
C LEU A 184 4.79 -1.80 2.22
N VAL A 185 4.09 -0.77 1.76
CA VAL A 185 3.95 -0.47 0.33
C VAL A 185 4.68 0.83 0.03
N LYS A 186 5.64 0.81 -0.88
CA LYS A 186 6.42 1.99 -1.26
C LYS A 186 5.56 2.97 -2.06
N ILE A 187 5.56 4.24 -1.67
CA ILE A 187 4.86 5.33 -2.34
C ILE A 187 5.84 6.51 -2.48
N GLY A 188 6.43 6.67 -3.67
CA GLY A 188 7.50 7.64 -3.88
C GLY A 188 8.70 7.35 -2.97
N ASP A 189 9.09 8.31 -2.14
CA ASP A 189 10.19 8.18 -1.18
C ASP A 189 9.70 7.74 0.22
N ALA A 190 8.42 7.44 0.38
CA ALA A 190 7.80 7.02 1.63
C ALA A 190 7.20 5.61 1.53
N TYR A 191 6.59 5.17 2.62
CA TYR A 191 5.89 3.89 2.71
C TYR A 191 4.52 4.09 3.35
N ALA A 192 3.50 3.43 2.80
CA ALA A 192 2.27 3.17 3.53
C ALA A 192 2.46 1.90 4.37
N ILE A 193 2.12 1.97 5.65
CA ILE A 193 2.14 0.84 6.57
C ILE A 193 0.70 0.34 6.68
N LYS A 194 0.37 -0.68 5.89
CA LYS A 194 -0.99 -1.22 5.79
C LYS A 194 -1.23 -2.30 6.83
N THR A 195 -2.44 -2.37 7.38
CA THR A 195 -2.80 -3.36 8.39
C THR A 195 -3.33 -4.63 7.76
N LYS A 196 -2.78 -5.80 8.13
CA LYS A 196 -3.27 -7.08 7.63
C LYS A 196 -4.70 -7.36 8.10
N ILE A 197 -5.05 -6.95 9.31
CA ILE A 197 -6.39 -7.18 9.87
C ILE A 197 -7.51 -6.55 9.02
N SER A 198 -7.21 -5.48 8.29
CA SER A 198 -8.14 -4.84 7.34
C SER A 198 -8.03 -5.41 5.91
N ASP A 199 -7.35 -6.54 5.70
CA ASP A 199 -7.00 -7.05 4.36
C ASP A 199 -6.21 -6.03 3.52
N CYS A 200 -5.39 -5.21 4.18
CA CYS A 200 -4.60 -4.13 3.60
C CYS A 200 -5.41 -2.99 2.95
N TYR A 201 -6.67 -2.82 3.32
CA TYR A 201 -7.48 -1.67 2.90
C TYR A 201 -7.16 -0.41 3.69
N SER A 202 -6.80 -0.53 4.98
CA SER A 202 -6.41 0.59 5.85
C SER A 202 -4.90 0.63 6.04
N CYS A 203 -4.38 1.81 6.37
CA CYS A 203 -2.97 2.02 6.73
C CYS A 203 -2.89 2.89 7.97
N LEU A 204 -1.74 2.86 8.65
CA LEU A 204 -1.47 3.75 9.76
C LEU A 204 -1.54 5.21 9.29
N ASP A 205 -2.25 6.02 10.05
CA ASP A 205 -2.41 7.45 9.81
C ASP A 205 -2.14 8.26 11.09
N VAL A 206 -1.87 9.53 10.92
CA VAL A 206 -1.85 10.50 12.02
C VAL A 206 -3.23 11.11 12.13
N TYR A 207 -3.91 10.84 13.22
CA TYR A 207 -5.30 11.26 13.45
C TYR A 207 -5.52 12.74 13.10
N GLU A 208 -6.54 12.99 12.26
CA GLU A 208 -6.93 14.31 11.76
C GLU A 208 -5.78 15.13 11.12
N GLN A 209 -4.75 14.47 10.60
CA GLN A 209 -3.56 15.13 10.04
C GLN A 209 -2.90 16.11 11.04
N ASN A 210 -3.03 15.84 12.32
CA ASN A 210 -2.52 16.69 13.38
C ASN A 210 -0.99 16.63 13.45
N THR A 211 -0.32 17.75 13.27
CA THR A 211 1.15 17.82 13.28
C THR A 211 1.76 18.07 14.66
N ALA A 212 0.97 18.14 15.72
CA ALA A 212 1.46 18.37 17.10
C ALA A 212 2.23 17.16 17.66
N ASP A 213 3.06 17.40 18.67
CA ASP A 213 3.60 16.33 19.52
C ASP A 213 2.46 15.67 20.30
N GLY A 214 2.46 14.34 20.33
CA GLY A 214 1.43 13.57 21.00
C GLY A 214 0.19 13.27 20.16
N ALA A 215 0.16 13.65 18.87
CA ALA A 215 -0.94 13.28 17.99
C ALA A 215 -1.01 11.76 17.84
N ASN A 216 -2.22 11.22 17.91
CA ASN A 216 -2.50 9.80 17.87
C ASN A 216 -2.13 9.17 16.51
N ILE A 217 -1.84 7.88 16.56
CA ILE A 217 -1.73 7.01 15.36
C ILE A 217 -2.90 6.03 15.39
N ASP A 218 -3.62 5.96 14.27
CA ASP A 218 -4.78 5.10 14.08
C ASP A 218 -4.79 4.44 12.68
#